data_784791b397a70d3c1ac0e83513fa2a60
#
_entry.id   784791b397a70d3c1ac0e83513fa2a60
#
_cell.length_a   1.000
_cell.length_b   1.000
_cell.length_c   1.000
_cell.angle_alpha   90.00
_cell.angle_beta   90.00
_cell.angle_gamma   90.00
#
_symmetry.space_group_name_H-M   'P 1'
#
loop_
_entity.id
_entity.type
_entity.pdbx_description
1 polymer ?
#
loop_
_entity_poly.entity_id
_entity_poly.type
_entity_poly.pdbx_seq_one_letter_code
_entity_poly.pdbx_strand_id
1 'polypeptide(L)'
;MQYQSIYNLSISHLETISSKISSKIITSDMKNEYLDFKSLCSSDEGIKFALFDKENNNIFTDLTKNLSVDFQQKNYLDHHNIINVDKSTKGHLGVNSVVMINDTFNTKINNIIATIFIGSILFYIVICAIGYSLIQLFMKPIENERKRLDNFIKDTTHELNTPITALMICTNKQTPRSEKNMERIYLSAKRISQIYKDLTHLFLENDKKKKILSIDIASIITQELEYFELLASKKNIKTILNIEKTTIKIDEEDFKRIFGNIFSNAIKYNKRGGTITVNLKNNILSIQDTGIGIDSQAKKNIFKRYYRATTQEGGFGMGLNIVHTICQEYGIKISVQSEVKKGTIFTCDFS
;
A
#
# COMPACT_ATOMS: atom_id res chain seq x y z
N MET A 1 29.66 -24.90 12.70
CA MET A 1 29.26 -26.30 12.44
C MET A 1 29.64 -26.76 11.02
N GLN A 2 29.26 -26.11 9.96
CA GLN A 2 29.56 -26.51 8.57
C GLN A 2 31.07 -26.59 8.24
N TYR A 3 31.87 -25.60 8.67
CA TYR A 3 33.31 -25.59 8.45
C TYR A 3 33.98 -26.86 9.03
N GLN A 4 33.67 -27.20 10.28
CA GLN A 4 34.23 -28.39 10.95
C GLN A 4 33.82 -29.70 10.26
N SER A 5 32.56 -29.74 9.76
CA SER A 5 32.08 -30.90 8.99
C SER A 5 32.84 -31.09 7.68
N ILE A 6 33.04 -29.99 6.92
CA ILE A 6 33.77 -30.02 5.64
C ILE A 6 35.25 -30.37 5.89
N TYR A 7 35.85 -29.81 6.95
CA TYR A 7 37.22 -30.10 7.35
C TYR A 7 37.38 -31.59 7.67
N ASN A 8 36.54 -32.15 8.53
CA ASN A 8 36.56 -33.55 8.90
C ASN A 8 36.34 -34.51 7.71
N LEU A 9 35.43 -34.15 6.80
CA LEU A 9 35.16 -34.90 5.58
C LEU A 9 36.39 -34.90 4.67
N SER A 10 37.05 -33.74 4.50
CA SER A 10 38.27 -33.62 3.70
C SER A 10 39.43 -34.44 4.28
N ILE A 11 39.61 -34.43 5.61
CA ILE A 11 40.60 -35.27 6.27
C ILE A 11 40.31 -36.75 6.02
N SER A 12 39.08 -37.21 6.27
CA SER A 12 38.69 -38.60 6.05
C SER A 12 38.93 -39.04 4.60
N HIS A 13 38.70 -38.17 3.65
CA HIS A 13 38.99 -38.44 2.24
C HIS A 13 40.49 -38.57 1.96
N LEU A 14 41.32 -37.65 2.50
CA LEU A 14 42.78 -37.74 2.38
C LEU A 14 43.33 -39.00 3.04
N GLU A 15 42.83 -39.37 4.23
CA GLU A 15 43.24 -40.61 4.93
C GLU A 15 42.89 -41.87 4.11
N THR A 16 41.75 -41.87 3.44
CA THR A 16 41.32 -42.98 2.58
C THR A 16 42.25 -43.14 1.38
N ILE A 17 42.62 -42.04 0.74
CA ILE A 17 43.52 -42.06 -0.41
C ILE A 17 44.93 -42.39 0.01
N SER A 18 45.47 -41.80 1.10
CA SER A 18 46.82 -42.10 1.61
C SER A 18 46.96 -43.56 1.99
N SER A 19 45.94 -44.13 2.64
CA SER A 19 45.89 -45.54 2.98
C SER A 19 45.93 -46.48 1.75
N LYS A 20 45.21 -46.12 0.68
CA LYS A 20 45.26 -46.85 -0.60
C LYS A 20 46.63 -46.79 -1.25
N ILE A 21 47.30 -45.64 -1.24
CA ILE A 21 48.63 -45.44 -1.79
C ILE A 21 49.64 -46.26 -0.97
N SER A 22 49.60 -46.13 0.36
CA SER A 22 50.44 -46.84 1.27
C SER A 22 50.31 -48.38 1.14
N SER A 23 49.06 -48.87 1.05
CA SER A 23 48.75 -50.27 0.82
C SER A 23 49.32 -50.77 -0.52
N LYS A 24 49.23 -49.96 -1.58
CA LYS A 24 49.81 -50.35 -2.89
C LYS A 24 51.31 -50.39 -2.89
N ILE A 25 51.97 -49.43 -2.22
CA ILE A 25 53.45 -49.44 -2.01
C ILE A 25 53.90 -50.70 -1.26
N ILE A 26 53.24 -51.01 -0.14
CA ILE A 26 53.57 -52.19 0.69
C ILE A 26 53.33 -53.47 -0.12
N THR A 27 52.24 -53.62 -0.84
CA THR A 27 51.90 -54.81 -1.60
C THR A 27 52.87 -55.04 -2.75
N SER A 28 53.31 -53.99 -3.47
CA SER A 28 54.24 -54.05 -4.57
C SER A 28 55.65 -54.49 -4.07
N ASP A 29 56.11 -53.96 -2.92
CA ASP A 29 57.35 -54.35 -2.30
C ASP A 29 57.31 -55.81 -1.85
N MET A 30 56.25 -56.25 -1.21
CA MET A 30 56.08 -57.67 -0.77
C MET A 30 56.06 -58.67 -1.93
N LYS A 31 55.61 -58.24 -3.10
CA LYS A 31 55.57 -59.08 -4.30
C LYS A 31 56.78 -58.92 -5.18
N ASN A 32 57.70 -58.05 -4.80
CA ASN A 32 58.94 -57.74 -5.56
C ASN A 32 58.58 -57.17 -6.97
N GLU A 33 57.48 -56.45 -7.10
CA GLU A 33 56.97 -55.84 -8.34
C GLU A 33 57.48 -54.39 -8.47
N TYR A 34 57.90 -54.00 -9.67
CA TYR A 34 58.26 -52.62 -9.95
C TYR A 34 56.99 -51.73 -9.87
N LEU A 35 57.01 -50.65 -9.07
CA LEU A 35 55.94 -49.69 -8.93
C LEU A 35 56.35 -48.32 -9.51
N ASP A 36 55.71 -47.91 -10.57
CA ASP A 36 55.85 -46.53 -11.03
C ASP A 36 55.02 -45.58 -10.13
N PHE A 37 55.69 -44.70 -9.39
CA PHE A 37 55.08 -43.77 -8.48
C PHE A 37 54.15 -42.79 -9.19
N LYS A 38 54.37 -42.50 -10.51
CA LYS A 38 53.42 -41.68 -11.29
C LYS A 38 52.05 -42.35 -11.45
N SER A 39 51.99 -43.66 -11.47
CA SER A 39 50.75 -44.44 -11.56
C SER A 39 49.88 -44.36 -10.31
N LEU A 40 50.44 -43.82 -9.21
CA LEU A 40 49.73 -43.62 -7.94
C LEU A 40 48.97 -42.27 -7.90
N CYS A 41 49.18 -41.35 -8.86
CA CYS A 41 48.50 -40.08 -8.92
C CYS A 41 46.98 -40.30 -8.88
N SER A 42 46.32 -39.64 -7.95
CA SER A 42 44.87 -39.70 -7.86
C SER A 42 44.23 -38.89 -8.99
N SER A 43 43.16 -39.41 -9.55
CA SER A 43 42.32 -38.65 -10.53
C SER A 43 41.48 -37.58 -9.87
N ASP A 44 41.53 -37.41 -8.56
CA ASP A 44 40.74 -36.45 -7.81
C ASP A 44 41.34 -35.05 -7.94
N GLU A 45 40.59 -34.13 -8.50
CA GLU A 45 41.00 -32.73 -8.69
C GLU A 45 41.39 -32.09 -7.35
N GLY A 46 42.58 -31.52 -7.28
CA GLY A 46 43.09 -30.78 -6.12
C GLY A 46 43.69 -31.60 -5.00
N ILE A 47 43.85 -32.94 -5.18
CA ILE A 47 44.58 -33.77 -4.24
C ILE A 47 45.92 -34.13 -4.88
N LYS A 48 46.99 -33.74 -4.20
CA LYS A 48 48.37 -34.00 -4.59
C LYS A 48 49.08 -34.77 -3.50
N PHE A 49 50.12 -35.52 -3.86
CA PHE A 49 50.88 -36.26 -2.89
C PHE A 49 52.40 -36.14 -3.10
N ALA A 50 53.13 -36.43 -2.02
CA ALA A 50 54.60 -36.58 -2.04
C ALA A 50 55.00 -37.76 -1.20
N LEU A 51 56.06 -38.39 -1.60
CA LEU A 51 56.69 -39.55 -0.93
C LEU A 51 58.01 -39.13 -0.34
N PHE A 52 58.29 -39.53 0.91
CA PHE A 52 59.47 -39.15 1.64
C PHE A 52 60.19 -40.42 2.22
N ASP A 53 61.51 -40.37 2.25
CA ASP A 53 62.34 -41.39 2.88
C ASP A 53 62.42 -41.25 4.41
N LYS A 54 63.25 -42.06 5.06
CA LYS A 54 63.49 -42.03 6.51
C LYS A 54 64.20 -40.77 7.00
N GLU A 55 64.90 -40.05 6.11
CA GLU A 55 65.62 -38.83 6.39
C GLU A 55 64.74 -37.59 6.04
N ASN A 56 63.52 -37.83 5.65
CA ASN A 56 62.56 -36.83 5.16
C ASN A 56 63.00 -36.15 3.84
N ASN A 57 63.80 -36.81 3.02
CA ASN A 57 64.08 -36.35 1.67
C ASN A 57 62.94 -36.75 0.74
N ASN A 58 62.67 -35.92 -0.22
CA ASN A 58 61.61 -36.14 -1.19
C ASN A 58 62.07 -37.20 -2.23
N ILE A 59 61.31 -38.29 -2.32
CA ILE A 59 61.53 -39.36 -3.33
C ILE A 59 60.74 -39.09 -4.59
N PHE A 60 59.50 -38.65 -4.40
CA PHE A 60 58.57 -38.32 -5.49
C PHE A 60 57.61 -37.24 -5.04
N THR A 61 57.27 -36.28 -5.91
CA THR A 61 56.30 -35.28 -5.63
C THR A 61 55.51 -34.91 -6.88
N ASP A 62 54.19 -34.78 -6.70
CA ASP A 62 53.23 -34.17 -7.64
C ASP A 62 52.96 -32.72 -7.27
N LEU A 63 53.66 -32.19 -6.27
CA LEU A 63 53.47 -30.83 -5.76
C LEU A 63 54.19 -29.82 -6.65
N THR A 64 53.50 -28.74 -6.93
CA THR A 64 54.04 -27.62 -7.72
C THR A 64 54.88 -26.62 -6.93
N LYS A 65 54.89 -26.72 -5.59
CA LYS A 65 55.64 -25.85 -4.66
C LYS A 65 56.33 -26.64 -3.58
N ASN A 66 57.54 -26.22 -3.16
CA ASN A 66 58.21 -26.75 -1.96
C ASN A 66 57.38 -26.40 -0.72
N LEU A 67 56.82 -27.40 -0.09
CA LEU A 67 56.04 -27.30 1.15
C LEU A 67 56.89 -27.70 2.33
N SER A 68 56.87 -26.94 3.41
CA SER A 68 57.43 -27.34 4.67
C SER A 68 56.47 -28.31 5.37
N VAL A 69 56.82 -29.62 5.36
CA VAL A 69 55.95 -30.65 5.95
C VAL A 69 56.31 -30.83 7.42
N ASP A 70 55.33 -30.72 8.31
CA ASP A 70 55.50 -31.13 9.71
C ASP A 70 55.19 -32.64 9.86
N PHE A 71 56.19 -33.42 9.92
CA PHE A 71 56.11 -34.92 10.07
C PHE A 71 55.67 -35.37 11.47
N GLN A 72 55.52 -34.45 12.45
CA GLN A 72 55.06 -34.82 13.78
C GLN A 72 53.53 -34.90 13.89
N GLN A 73 52.85 -34.15 13.08
CA GLN A 73 51.39 -34.12 13.05
C GLN A 73 50.83 -35.04 11.97
N LYS A 74 49.78 -35.82 12.30
CA LYS A 74 49.10 -36.67 11.32
C LYS A 74 48.23 -35.86 10.36
N ASN A 75 47.46 -34.94 10.87
CA ASN A 75 46.55 -34.05 10.10
C ASN A 75 46.71 -32.63 10.59
N TYR A 76 46.89 -31.68 9.70
CA TYR A 76 46.99 -30.28 10.05
C TYR A 76 46.61 -29.36 8.86
N LEU A 77 46.35 -28.11 9.18
CA LEU A 77 46.07 -27.06 8.21
C LEU A 77 47.34 -26.19 8.10
N ASP A 78 47.89 -26.06 6.91
CA ASP A 78 48.99 -25.16 6.62
C ASP A 78 48.58 -24.14 5.57
N HIS A 79 48.66 -22.85 5.94
CA HIS A 79 48.24 -21.65 5.18
C HIS A 79 46.84 -21.71 4.56
N HIS A 80 46.39 -22.73 3.97
CA HIS A 80 45.06 -22.90 3.36
C HIS A 80 44.85 -24.31 2.82
N ASN A 81 45.84 -25.19 3.03
CA ASN A 81 45.82 -26.55 2.54
C ASN A 81 45.64 -27.52 3.72
N ILE A 82 44.84 -28.54 3.54
CA ILE A 82 44.76 -29.64 4.48
C ILE A 82 45.86 -30.62 4.11
N ILE A 83 46.70 -30.96 5.09
CA ILE A 83 47.79 -31.87 4.95
C ILE A 83 47.51 -33.10 5.82
N ASN A 84 47.69 -34.29 5.22
CA ASN A 84 47.65 -35.56 5.91
C ASN A 84 49.01 -36.25 5.72
N VAL A 85 49.60 -36.73 6.80
CA VAL A 85 50.88 -37.46 6.82
C VAL A 85 50.60 -38.88 7.27
N ASP A 86 50.78 -39.84 6.36
CA ASP A 86 50.64 -41.27 6.64
C ASP A 86 52.04 -41.94 6.68
N LYS A 87 52.34 -42.56 7.80
CA LYS A 87 53.64 -43.30 8.05
C LYS A 87 53.45 -44.79 8.00
N SER A 88 52.38 -45.30 7.44
CA SER A 88 52.12 -46.77 7.43
C SER A 88 53.02 -47.55 6.50
N THR A 89 53.73 -46.93 5.56
CA THR A 89 54.65 -47.57 4.62
C THR A 89 55.93 -48.12 5.27
N LYS A 90 56.33 -47.58 6.42
CA LYS A 90 57.44 -48.07 7.25
C LYS A 90 58.76 -48.37 6.48
N GLY A 91 59.07 -47.69 5.38
CA GLY A 91 60.27 -47.84 4.57
C GLY A 91 60.16 -48.84 3.42
N HIS A 92 58.98 -49.41 3.12
CA HIS A 92 58.71 -50.21 1.93
C HIS A 92 59.04 -49.45 0.66
N LEU A 93 59.76 -50.07 -0.31
CA LEU A 93 60.26 -49.37 -1.51
C LEU A 93 61.05 -48.09 -1.24
N GLY A 94 61.66 -47.96 -0.03
CA GLY A 94 62.36 -46.75 0.41
C GLY A 94 61.47 -45.66 0.94
N VAL A 95 60.11 -45.78 0.84
CA VAL A 95 59.17 -44.78 1.26
C VAL A 95 58.81 -44.90 2.74
N ASN A 96 59.04 -43.86 3.52
CA ASN A 96 58.72 -43.84 4.95
C ASN A 96 57.43 -43.13 5.28
N SER A 97 57.10 -42.14 4.49
CA SER A 97 55.84 -41.41 4.68
C SER A 97 55.22 -40.95 3.36
N VAL A 98 53.90 -41.00 3.30
CA VAL A 98 53.03 -40.47 2.22
C VAL A 98 52.37 -39.20 2.74
N VAL A 99 52.61 -38.06 2.10
CA VAL A 99 52.03 -36.79 2.44
C VAL A 99 51.00 -36.42 1.38
N MET A 100 49.78 -36.25 1.82
CA MET A 100 48.65 -35.84 0.97
C MET A 100 48.29 -34.40 1.23
N ILE A 101 47.96 -33.65 0.19
CA ILE A 101 47.60 -32.23 0.26
C ILE A 101 46.33 -31.98 -0.53
N ASN A 102 45.41 -31.28 0.09
CA ASN A 102 44.19 -30.76 -0.59
C ASN A 102 44.32 -29.26 -0.75
N ASP A 103 44.60 -28.80 -1.97
CA ASP A 103 44.72 -27.36 -2.32
C ASP A 103 43.39 -26.70 -2.72
N THR A 104 42.33 -27.50 -2.91
CA THR A 104 40.98 -26.96 -3.28
C THR A 104 40.09 -26.71 -2.08
N PHE A 105 40.51 -27.05 -0.86
CA PHE A 105 39.70 -26.89 0.35
C PHE A 105 39.27 -25.43 0.53
N ASN A 106 40.19 -24.48 0.40
CA ASN A 106 39.95 -23.08 0.61
C ASN A 106 39.04 -22.47 -0.48
N THR A 107 39.19 -22.91 -1.74
CA THR A 107 38.31 -22.45 -2.84
C THR A 107 36.88 -22.93 -2.63
N LYS A 108 36.66 -24.15 -2.13
CA LYS A 108 35.34 -24.67 -1.78
C LYS A 108 34.68 -23.84 -0.66
N ILE A 109 35.47 -23.55 0.40
CA ILE A 109 34.98 -22.72 1.52
C ILE A 109 34.62 -21.30 1.05
N ASN A 110 35.51 -20.67 0.28
CA ASN A 110 35.23 -19.31 -0.23
C ASN A 110 33.99 -19.25 -1.14
N ASN A 111 33.78 -20.26 -1.98
CA ASN A 111 32.58 -20.33 -2.82
C ASN A 111 31.31 -20.50 -1.98
N ILE A 112 31.34 -21.28 -0.90
CA ILE A 112 30.21 -21.42 0.02
C ILE A 112 29.93 -20.11 0.73
N ILE A 113 30.96 -19.42 1.24
CA ILE A 113 30.83 -18.11 1.89
C ILE A 113 30.25 -17.09 0.90
N ALA A 114 30.78 -17.04 -0.33
CA ALA A 114 30.27 -16.14 -1.37
C ALA A 114 28.80 -16.41 -1.69
N THR A 115 28.40 -17.68 -1.81
CA THR A 115 27.01 -18.07 -2.08
C THR A 115 26.08 -17.63 -0.95
N ILE A 116 26.48 -17.84 0.32
CA ILE A 116 25.70 -17.42 1.50
C ILE A 116 25.60 -15.90 1.53
N PHE A 117 26.69 -15.19 1.24
CA PHE A 117 26.71 -13.72 1.24
C PHE A 117 25.79 -13.13 0.16
N ILE A 118 25.87 -13.66 -1.07
CA ILE A 118 24.99 -13.26 -2.18
C ILE A 118 23.53 -13.55 -1.82
N GLY A 119 23.25 -14.75 -1.29
CA GLY A 119 21.89 -15.11 -0.85
C GLY A 119 21.35 -14.18 0.23
N SER A 120 22.20 -13.79 1.19
CA SER A 120 21.82 -12.85 2.26
C SER A 120 21.49 -11.44 1.71
N ILE A 121 22.27 -10.95 0.76
CA ILE A 121 22.00 -9.66 0.09
C ILE A 121 20.67 -9.71 -0.66
N LEU A 122 20.45 -10.78 -1.43
CA LEU A 122 19.21 -10.94 -2.19
C LEU A 122 17.98 -11.00 -1.28
N PHE A 123 18.09 -11.74 -0.17
CA PHE A 123 17.06 -11.82 0.85
C PHE A 123 16.76 -10.45 1.47
N TYR A 124 17.79 -9.67 1.78
CA TYR A 124 17.63 -8.31 2.31
C TYR A 124 16.93 -7.36 1.31
N ILE A 125 17.30 -7.44 0.02
CA ILE A 125 16.65 -6.67 -1.05
C ILE A 125 15.15 -7.00 -1.12
N VAL A 126 14.78 -8.27 -1.05
CA VAL A 126 13.38 -8.71 -1.07
C VAL A 126 12.60 -8.14 0.13
N ILE A 127 13.18 -8.20 1.33
CA ILE A 127 12.54 -7.61 2.53
C ILE A 127 12.34 -6.10 2.37
N CYS A 128 13.34 -5.38 1.88
CA CYS A 128 13.24 -3.95 1.62
C CYS A 128 12.15 -3.62 0.59
N ALA A 129 12.05 -4.40 -0.49
CA ALA A 129 11.01 -4.21 -1.51
C ALA A 129 9.60 -4.45 -0.96
N ILE A 130 9.43 -5.49 -0.14
CA ILE A 130 8.15 -5.77 0.56
C ILE A 130 7.82 -4.62 1.51
N GLY A 131 8.77 -4.19 2.35
CA GLY A 131 8.59 -3.08 3.28
C GLY A 131 8.20 -1.78 2.56
N TYR A 132 8.87 -1.45 1.47
CA TYR A 132 8.53 -0.29 0.64
C TYR A 132 7.12 -0.39 0.05
N SER A 133 6.74 -1.55 -0.46
CA SER A 133 5.40 -1.79 -1.01
C SER A 133 4.30 -1.65 0.05
N LEU A 134 4.54 -2.17 1.26
CA LEU A 134 3.63 -2.02 2.40
C LEU A 134 3.48 -0.56 2.83
N ILE A 135 4.58 0.20 2.90
CA ILE A 135 4.54 1.64 3.19
C ILE A 135 3.68 2.37 2.15
N GLN A 136 3.88 2.10 0.86
CA GLN A 136 3.07 2.72 -0.19
C GLN A 136 1.58 2.35 -0.07
N LEU A 137 1.28 1.10 0.27
CA LEU A 137 -0.10 0.62 0.39
C LEU A 137 -0.84 1.24 1.59
N PHE A 138 -0.17 1.38 2.73
CA PHE A 138 -0.79 1.87 3.96
C PHE A 138 -0.68 3.39 4.15
N MET A 139 0.46 3.98 3.79
CA MET A 139 0.67 5.42 4.06
C MET A 139 -0.02 6.32 3.05
N LYS A 140 -0.07 5.96 1.77
CA LYS A 140 -0.77 6.77 0.75
C LYS A 140 -2.24 7.05 1.06
N PRO A 141 -3.07 6.06 1.43
CA PRO A 141 -4.45 6.32 1.83
C PRO A 141 -4.56 7.28 3.01
N ILE A 142 -3.71 7.10 4.05
CA ILE A 142 -3.70 7.95 5.24
C ILE A 142 -3.33 9.40 4.87
N GLU A 143 -2.30 9.60 4.06
CA GLU A 143 -1.90 10.94 3.59
C GLU A 143 -3.01 11.60 2.76
N ASN A 144 -3.68 10.84 1.91
CA ASN A 144 -4.80 11.33 1.12
C ASN A 144 -6.00 11.74 2.01
N GLU A 145 -6.33 10.93 3.02
CA GLU A 145 -7.39 11.27 3.98
C GLU A 145 -7.00 12.51 4.81
N ARG A 146 -5.76 12.62 5.25
CA ARG A 146 -5.27 13.82 5.94
C ARG A 146 -5.39 15.07 5.07
N LYS A 147 -4.92 15.02 3.82
CA LYS A 147 -5.06 16.15 2.88
C LYS A 147 -6.52 16.54 2.64
N ARG A 148 -7.41 15.55 2.57
CA ARG A 148 -8.85 15.80 2.45
C ARG A 148 -9.43 16.48 3.69
N LEU A 149 -9.00 16.05 4.88
CA LEU A 149 -9.41 16.67 6.15
C LEU A 149 -8.87 18.09 6.27
N ASP A 150 -7.62 18.34 5.91
CA ASP A 150 -7.03 19.69 5.92
C ASP A 150 -7.79 20.64 4.98
N ASN A 151 -8.10 20.20 3.77
CA ASN A 151 -8.91 20.96 2.82
C ASN A 151 -10.33 21.22 3.36
N PHE A 152 -10.95 20.21 3.98
CA PHE A 152 -12.26 20.33 4.60
C PHE A 152 -12.27 21.38 5.72
N ILE A 153 -11.28 21.38 6.63
CA ILE A 153 -11.15 22.37 7.71
C ILE A 153 -11.03 23.77 7.11
N LYS A 154 -10.18 23.94 6.09
CA LYS A 154 -9.99 25.21 5.39
C LYS A 154 -11.28 25.70 4.74
N ASP A 155 -11.96 24.84 3.98
CA ASP A 155 -13.22 25.18 3.30
C ASP A 155 -14.33 25.49 4.32
N THR A 156 -14.42 24.73 5.42
CA THR A 156 -15.39 24.98 6.51
C THR A 156 -15.16 26.34 7.15
N THR A 157 -13.91 26.68 7.41
CA THR A 157 -13.55 27.98 7.98
C THR A 157 -13.97 29.13 7.04
N HIS A 158 -13.71 29.00 5.75
CA HIS A 158 -14.11 30.01 4.77
C HIS A 158 -15.64 30.13 4.63
N GLU A 159 -16.34 29.00 4.58
CA GLU A 159 -17.83 28.99 4.46
C GLU A 159 -18.53 29.51 5.72
N LEU A 160 -17.93 29.36 6.91
CA LEU A 160 -18.42 29.95 8.15
C LEU A 160 -18.12 31.44 8.23
N ASN A 161 -16.92 31.88 7.84
CA ASN A 161 -16.53 33.28 7.91
C ASN A 161 -17.43 34.19 7.06
N THR A 162 -17.87 33.74 5.89
CA THR A 162 -18.72 34.55 5.00
C THR A 162 -20.06 34.95 5.65
N PRO A 163 -20.93 34.04 6.13
CA PRO A 163 -22.16 34.42 6.80
C PRO A 163 -21.93 35.11 8.14
N ILE A 164 -20.88 34.77 8.89
CA ILE A 164 -20.53 35.48 10.14
C ILE A 164 -20.21 36.94 9.84
N THR A 165 -19.36 37.20 8.84
CA THR A 165 -19.03 38.59 8.43
C THR A 165 -20.26 39.34 7.97
N ALA A 166 -21.15 38.71 7.19
CA ALA A 166 -22.39 39.31 6.78
C ALA A 166 -23.29 39.66 7.98
N LEU A 167 -23.41 38.78 8.98
CA LEU A 167 -24.13 39.07 10.22
C LEU A 167 -23.48 40.26 10.96
N MET A 168 -22.18 40.27 11.13
CA MET A 168 -21.48 41.37 11.82
C MET A 168 -21.71 42.73 11.13
N ILE A 169 -21.65 42.76 9.81
CA ILE A 169 -21.93 43.99 9.04
C ILE A 169 -23.38 44.44 9.21
N CYS A 170 -24.35 43.53 9.09
CA CYS A 170 -25.76 43.87 9.18
C CYS A 170 -26.24 44.21 10.59
N THR A 171 -25.54 43.77 11.63
CA THR A 171 -25.85 44.05 13.05
C THR A 171 -25.08 45.25 13.61
N ASN A 172 -24.18 45.87 12.84
CA ASN A 172 -23.44 47.04 13.28
C ASN A 172 -24.44 48.21 13.54
N LYS A 173 -24.23 48.92 14.66
CA LYS A 173 -25.10 50.06 15.10
C LYS A 173 -25.24 51.15 14.04
N GLN A 174 -24.26 51.31 13.16
CA GLN A 174 -24.27 52.31 12.08
C GLN A 174 -25.02 51.85 10.81
N THR A 175 -25.43 50.57 10.73
CA THR A 175 -26.08 50.01 9.55
C THR A 175 -27.61 50.26 9.66
N PRO A 176 -28.26 50.86 8.64
CA PRO A 176 -29.70 51.10 8.68
C PRO A 176 -30.49 49.79 8.80
N ARG A 177 -31.48 49.76 9.68
CA ARG A 177 -32.43 48.64 9.80
C ARG A 177 -33.38 48.67 8.59
N SER A 178 -33.00 47.95 7.52
CA SER A 178 -33.81 47.80 6.31
C SER A 178 -34.29 46.33 6.21
N GLU A 179 -35.37 46.13 5.53
CA GLU A 179 -35.91 44.79 5.22
C GLU A 179 -34.85 43.92 4.54
N LYS A 180 -34.07 44.51 3.66
CA LYS A 180 -32.93 43.85 2.98
C LYS A 180 -31.83 43.38 3.94
N ASN A 181 -31.57 44.13 5.02
CA ASN A 181 -30.59 43.72 6.02
C ASN A 181 -31.14 42.63 6.93
N MET A 182 -32.41 42.64 7.26
CA MET A 182 -33.07 41.57 8.01
C MET A 182 -33.08 40.25 7.22
N GLU A 183 -33.37 40.32 5.92
CA GLU A 183 -33.24 39.17 5.02
C GLU A 183 -31.83 38.59 5.00
N ARG A 184 -30.82 39.44 4.91
CA ARG A 184 -29.40 39.00 4.95
C ARG A 184 -29.03 38.32 6.27
N ILE A 185 -29.52 38.86 7.40
CA ILE A 185 -29.32 38.27 8.72
C ILE A 185 -29.95 36.86 8.76
N TYR A 186 -31.22 36.76 8.33
CA TYR A 186 -31.94 35.49 8.29
C TYR A 186 -31.23 34.44 7.43
N LEU A 187 -30.82 34.79 6.22
CA LEU A 187 -30.09 33.90 5.32
C LEU A 187 -28.73 33.43 5.88
N SER A 188 -28.02 34.37 6.51
CA SER A 188 -26.72 34.06 7.12
C SER A 188 -26.87 33.14 8.32
N ALA A 189 -27.85 33.39 9.19
CA ALA A 189 -28.13 32.56 10.34
C ALA A 189 -28.55 31.12 9.92
N LYS A 190 -29.43 31.04 8.91
CA LYS A 190 -29.87 29.74 8.36
C LYS A 190 -28.72 29.00 7.70
N ARG A 191 -27.81 29.70 7.01
CA ARG A 191 -26.59 29.08 6.45
C ARG A 191 -25.68 28.50 7.51
N ILE A 192 -25.41 29.23 8.62
CA ILE A 192 -24.63 28.76 9.74
C ILE A 192 -25.30 27.52 10.36
N SER A 193 -26.61 27.57 10.58
CA SER A 193 -27.35 26.42 11.11
C SER A 193 -27.25 25.21 10.21
N GLN A 194 -27.29 25.36 8.90
CA GLN A 194 -27.13 24.27 7.95
C GLN A 194 -25.71 23.68 8.03
N ILE A 195 -24.69 24.52 8.05
CA ILE A 195 -23.28 24.06 8.20
C ILE A 195 -23.11 23.28 9.49
N TYR A 196 -23.66 23.79 10.61
CA TYR A 196 -23.61 23.11 11.90
C TYR A 196 -24.32 21.74 11.86
N LYS A 197 -25.49 21.64 11.25
CA LYS A 197 -26.22 20.38 11.08
C LYS A 197 -25.42 19.37 10.24
N ASP A 198 -24.80 19.84 9.15
CA ASP A 198 -23.97 18.98 8.29
C ASP A 198 -22.73 18.45 9.04
N LEU A 199 -22.07 19.30 9.83
CA LEU A 199 -20.95 18.92 10.69
C LEU A 199 -21.37 17.93 11.77
N THR A 200 -22.47 18.20 12.46
CA THR A 200 -23.00 17.34 13.52
C THR A 200 -23.34 15.94 13.01
N HIS A 201 -23.97 15.88 11.83
CA HIS A 201 -24.30 14.61 11.19
C HIS A 201 -23.05 13.79 10.86
N LEU A 202 -21.97 14.44 10.42
CA LEU A 202 -20.74 13.75 10.07
C LEU A 202 -19.94 13.21 11.25
N PHE A 203 -19.99 13.89 12.39
CA PHE A 203 -19.11 13.60 13.52
C PHE A 203 -19.82 13.04 14.75
N LEU A 204 -21.12 13.24 14.91
CA LEU A 204 -21.83 12.97 16.17
C LEU A 204 -23.11 12.12 16.03
N GLU A 205 -23.60 11.85 14.82
CA GLU A 205 -24.93 11.25 14.65
C GLU A 205 -24.97 9.73 14.46
N ASN A 206 -23.92 9.00 14.83
CA ASN A 206 -23.99 7.52 14.85
C ASN A 206 -24.94 6.96 15.93
N ASP A 207 -25.41 7.79 16.92
CA ASP A 207 -26.14 7.31 18.10
C ASP A 207 -27.56 7.89 18.29
N LYS A 208 -28.04 8.79 17.42
CA LYS A 208 -29.40 9.31 17.59
C LYS A 208 -30.44 8.31 17.12
N LYS A 209 -31.40 7.97 17.99
CA LYS A 209 -32.60 7.18 17.62
C LYS A 209 -33.39 7.94 16.55
N LYS A 210 -33.32 7.49 15.32
CA LYS A 210 -34.11 8.03 14.18
C LYS A 210 -35.61 7.77 14.42
N LYS A 211 -36.44 8.79 14.16
CA LYS A 211 -37.90 8.67 14.21
C LYS A 211 -38.43 8.34 12.83
N ILE A 212 -38.35 7.07 12.45
CA ILE A 212 -38.86 6.60 11.17
C ILE A 212 -40.39 6.61 11.23
N LEU A 213 -41.01 7.55 10.51
CA LEU A 213 -42.44 7.72 10.43
C LEU A 213 -42.89 7.69 8.96
N SER A 214 -44.18 7.46 8.75
CA SER A 214 -44.81 7.60 7.43
C SER A 214 -45.09 9.08 7.21
N ILE A 215 -44.33 9.74 6.35
CA ILE A 215 -44.40 11.19 6.13
C ILE A 215 -44.81 11.52 4.68
N ASP A 216 -45.56 12.61 4.49
CA ASP A 216 -45.88 13.14 3.16
C ASP A 216 -44.73 14.04 2.69
N ILE A 217 -43.90 13.50 1.80
CA ILE A 217 -42.73 14.21 1.30
C ILE A 217 -43.07 15.36 0.35
N ALA A 218 -44.28 15.39 -0.25
CA ALA A 218 -44.72 16.49 -1.08
C ALA A 218 -44.90 17.79 -0.25
N SER A 219 -45.48 17.68 0.94
CA SER A 219 -45.62 18.80 1.87
C SER A 219 -44.29 19.35 2.34
N ILE A 220 -43.34 18.45 2.65
CA ILE A 220 -41.99 18.85 3.09
C ILE A 220 -41.21 19.55 1.98
N ILE A 221 -41.28 19.04 0.74
CA ILE A 221 -40.68 19.72 -0.42
C ILE A 221 -41.22 21.15 -0.55
N THR A 222 -42.52 21.33 -0.44
CA THR A 222 -43.15 22.66 -0.57
C THR A 222 -42.65 23.62 0.51
N GLN A 223 -42.53 23.17 1.76
CA GLN A 223 -42.02 24.00 2.85
C GLN A 223 -40.52 24.35 2.68
N GLU A 224 -39.71 23.41 2.26
CA GLU A 224 -38.26 23.65 2.06
C GLU A 224 -38.04 24.61 0.86
N LEU A 225 -38.88 24.56 -0.17
CA LEU A 225 -38.80 25.45 -1.34
C LEU A 225 -38.93 26.92 -0.99
N GLU A 226 -39.73 27.33 0.00
CA GLU A 226 -39.82 28.73 0.44
C GLU A 226 -38.44 29.34 0.74
N TYR A 227 -37.58 28.57 1.36
CA TYR A 227 -36.21 29.02 1.61
C TYR A 227 -35.34 29.06 0.33
N PHE A 228 -35.46 28.04 -0.51
CA PHE A 228 -34.62 27.93 -1.70
C PHE A 228 -35.04 28.91 -2.81
N GLU A 229 -36.29 29.30 -2.89
CA GLU A 229 -36.76 30.33 -3.83
C GLU A 229 -36.04 31.66 -3.63
N LEU A 230 -35.80 32.04 -2.38
CA LEU A 230 -35.02 33.23 -2.05
C LEU A 230 -33.57 33.16 -2.59
N LEU A 231 -32.97 31.96 -2.61
CA LEU A 231 -31.65 31.74 -3.16
C LEU A 231 -31.65 31.64 -4.68
N ALA A 232 -32.67 30.99 -5.27
CA ALA A 232 -32.85 30.84 -6.70
C ALA A 232 -33.10 32.18 -7.39
N SER A 233 -33.91 33.08 -6.76
CA SER A 233 -34.20 34.40 -7.28
C SER A 233 -32.95 35.28 -7.46
N LYS A 234 -31.95 35.15 -6.61
CA LYS A 234 -30.66 35.89 -6.74
C LYS A 234 -29.87 35.52 -8.01
N LYS A 235 -30.09 34.31 -8.55
CA LYS A 235 -29.54 33.86 -9.84
C LYS A 235 -30.55 33.93 -10.99
N ASN A 236 -31.76 34.45 -10.74
CA ASN A 236 -32.91 34.46 -11.70
C ASN A 236 -33.24 33.02 -12.20
N ILE A 237 -33.16 32.03 -11.33
CA ILE A 237 -33.45 30.63 -11.67
C ILE A 237 -34.97 30.43 -11.54
N LYS A 238 -35.57 29.82 -12.57
CA LYS A 238 -37.00 29.45 -12.56
C LYS A 238 -37.15 28.04 -11.98
N THR A 239 -38.01 27.88 -10.97
CA THR A 239 -38.39 26.59 -10.41
C THR A 239 -39.71 26.10 -11.01
N ILE A 240 -39.73 24.85 -11.49
CA ILE A 240 -40.92 24.17 -12.02
C ILE A 240 -41.21 22.97 -11.13
N LEU A 241 -42.44 22.84 -10.65
CA LEU A 241 -42.86 21.80 -9.72
C LEU A 241 -43.92 20.90 -10.34
N ASN A 242 -43.68 19.60 -10.37
CA ASN A 242 -44.61 18.55 -10.76
C ASN A 242 -44.66 17.53 -9.64
N ILE A 243 -45.43 17.80 -8.59
CA ILE A 243 -45.39 17.05 -7.33
C ILE A 243 -46.74 16.37 -7.10
N GLU A 244 -46.72 15.04 -7.00
CA GLU A 244 -47.86 14.23 -6.57
C GLU A 244 -47.71 13.89 -5.08
N LYS A 245 -48.82 13.82 -4.34
CA LYS A 245 -48.82 13.42 -2.94
C LYS A 245 -48.19 12.06 -2.79
N THR A 246 -47.16 11.98 -1.96
CA THR A 246 -46.33 10.77 -1.84
C THR A 246 -45.94 10.56 -0.39
N THR A 247 -46.26 9.38 0.15
CA THR A 247 -45.98 9.04 1.54
C THR A 247 -44.93 7.92 1.59
N ILE A 248 -43.84 8.17 2.31
CA ILE A 248 -42.74 7.22 2.49
C ILE A 248 -42.38 7.04 3.97
N LYS A 249 -41.71 5.94 4.32
CA LYS A 249 -41.18 5.69 5.69
C LYS A 249 -39.75 6.14 5.79
N ILE A 250 -39.51 7.30 6.38
CA ILE A 250 -38.20 7.89 6.58
C ILE A 250 -38.22 8.85 7.78
N ASP A 251 -37.08 9.19 8.35
CA ASP A 251 -36.95 10.29 9.27
C ASP A 251 -37.09 11.64 8.49
N GLU A 252 -37.89 12.57 9.02
CA GLU A 252 -38.15 13.83 8.34
C GLU A 252 -36.92 14.68 8.10
N GLU A 253 -36.01 14.73 9.07
CA GLU A 253 -34.75 15.48 8.95
C GLU A 253 -33.83 14.85 7.90
N ASP A 254 -33.81 13.49 7.80
CA ASP A 254 -33.05 12.80 6.77
C ASP A 254 -33.59 13.08 5.37
N PHE A 255 -34.94 13.13 5.19
CA PHE A 255 -35.50 13.51 3.92
C PHE A 255 -35.20 14.97 3.56
N LYS A 256 -35.30 15.90 4.52
CA LYS A 256 -34.92 17.32 4.32
C LYS A 256 -33.46 17.45 3.90
N ARG A 257 -32.59 16.62 4.43
CA ARG A 257 -31.15 16.57 4.04
C ARG A 257 -30.97 16.08 2.61
N ILE A 258 -31.68 15.00 2.21
CA ILE A 258 -31.64 14.51 0.81
C ILE A 258 -32.06 15.64 -0.15
N PHE A 259 -33.27 16.18 0.06
CA PHE A 259 -33.83 17.21 -0.80
C PHE A 259 -32.97 18.46 -0.82
N GLY A 260 -32.63 18.99 0.36
CA GLY A 260 -31.89 20.23 0.51
C GLY A 260 -30.49 20.17 -0.12
N ASN A 261 -29.75 19.05 0.02
CA ASN A 261 -28.43 18.91 -0.59
C ASN A 261 -28.49 18.83 -2.12
N ILE A 262 -29.47 18.09 -2.68
CA ILE A 262 -29.61 17.98 -4.12
C ILE A 262 -30.09 19.32 -4.69
N PHE A 263 -31.11 19.94 -4.08
CA PHE A 263 -31.71 21.21 -4.58
C PHE A 263 -30.72 22.38 -4.44
N SER A 264 -29.98 22.47 -3.34
CA SER A 264 -28.97 23.52 -3.18
C SER A 264 -27.84 23.36 -4.22
N ASN A 265 -27.46 22.14 -4.58
CA ASN A 265 -26.51 21.87 -5.67
C ASN A 265 -27.10 22.32 -7.02
N ALA A 266 -28.37 22.05 -7.29
CA ALA A 266 -29.05 22.48 -8.49
C ALA A 266 -29.09 24.03 -8.65
N ILE A 267 -29.24 24.79 -7.55
CA ILE A 267 -29.09 26.25 -7.57
C ILE A 267 -27.63 26.67 -7.76
N LYS A 268 -26.75 26.07 -6.99
CA LYS A 268 -25.34 26.44 -6.92
C LYS A 268 -24.64 26.32 -8.27
N TYR A 269 -24.81 25.18 -8.93
CA TYR A 269 -24.16 24.84 -10.19
C TYR A 269 -25.00 25.22 -11.42
N ASN A 270 -26.14 25.88 -11.23
CA ASN A 270 -26.93 26.39 -12.35
C ASN A 270 -26.32 27.66 -12.94
N LYS A 271 -26.64 27.88 -14.22
CA LYS A 271 -26.37 29.17 -14.88
C LYS A 271 -27.39 30.21 -14.44
N ARG A 272 -27.05 31.50 -14.55
CA ARG A 272 -27.98 32.59 -14.33
C ARG A 272 -29.12 32.52 -15.35
N GLY A 273 -30.38 32.70 -14.93
CA GLY A 273 -31.56 32.54 -15.78
C GLY A 273 -31.88 31.09 -16.16
N GLY A 274 -31.26 30.12 -15.49
CA GLY A 274 -31.52 28.69 -15.71
C GLY A 274 -32.84 28.22 -15.11
N THR A 275 -33.10 26.93 -15.21
CA THR A 275 -34.29 26.28 -14.70
C THR A 275 -33.97 25.13 -13.79
N ILE A 276 -34.75 24.91 -12.74
CA ILE A 276 -34.75 23.70 -11.92
C ILE A 276 -36.14 23.09 -12.01
N THR A 277 -36.22 21.81 -12.37
CA THR A 277 -37.48 21.06 -12.41
C THR A 277 -37.49 19.99 -11.36
N VAL A 278 -38.49 20.00 -10.48
CA VAL A 278 -38.69 18.97 -9.44
C VAL A 278 -39.90 18.13 -9.85
N ASN A 279 -39.69 16.84 -10.07
CA ASN A 279 -40.77 15.90 -10.33
C ASN A 279 -40.83 14.88 -9.19
N LEU A 280 -42.01 14.68 -8.63
CA LEU A 280 -42.28 13.65 -7.64
C LEU A 280 -43.49 12.85 -8.10
N LYS A 281 -43.27 11.62 -8.53
CA LYS A 281 -44.29 10.72 -9.04
C LYS A 281 -43.93 9.26 -8.81
N ASN A 282 -44.89 8.44 -8.44
CA ASN A 282 -44.70 7.00 -8.25
C ASN A 282 -43.52 6.68 -7.29
N ASN A 283 -43.41 7.35 -6.17
CA ASN A 283 -42.30 7.26 -5.20
C ASN A 283 -40.92 7.61 -5.78
N ILE A 284 -40.86 8.26 -6.94
CA ILE A 284 -39.61 8.70 -7.55
C ILE A 284 -39.52 10.22 -7.49
N LEU A 285 -38.48 10.72 -6.81
CA LEU A 285 -38.13 12.14 -6.81
C LEU A 285 -37.02 12.38 -7.81
N SER A 286 -37.24 13.24 -8.78
CA SER A 286 -36.17 13.72 -9.68
C SER A 286 -36.02 15.22 -9.59
N ILE A 287 -34.78 15.69 -9.51
CA ILE A 287 -34.41 17.10 -9.51
C ILE A 287 -33.47 17.32 -10.69
N GLN A 288 -33.92 18.11 -11.65
CA GLN A 288 -33.19 18.43 -12.87
C GLN A 288 -32.79 19.89 -12.88
N ASP A 289 -31.55 20.21 -13.18
CA ASP A 289 -31.04 21.55 -13.42
C ASP A 289 -30.56 21.72 -14.88
N THR A 290 -30.44 22.98 -15.32
CA THR A 290 -29.88 23.35 -16.63
C THR A 290 -28.50 23.96 -16.51
N GLY A 291 -27.73 23.55 -15.49
CA GLY A 291 -26.45 24.10 -15.12
C GLY A 291 -25.24 23.60 -15.94
N ILE A 292 -24.08 23.68 -15.31
CA ILE A 292 -22.82 23.34 -15.95
C ILE A 292 -22.65 21.85 -16.29
N GLY A 293 -23.45 20.98 -15.65
CA GLY A 293 -23.31 19.53 -15.77
C GLY A 293 -22.07 18.98 -15.08
N ILE A 294 -21.89 17.65 -15.15
CA ILE A 294 -20.83 16.90 -14.48
C ILE A 294 -20.11 16.03 -15.52
N ASP A 295 -18.79 16.12 -15.55
CA ASP A 295 -17.96 15.28 -16.41
C ASP A 295 -18.07 13.78 -16.05
N SER A 296 -17.85 12.92 -17.04
CA SER A 296 -17.99 11.47 -16.92
C SER A 296 -17.02 10.84 -15.89
N GLN A 297 -15.81 11.38 -15.76
CA GLN A 297 -14.83 10.93 -14.75
C GLN A 297 -15.25 11.41 -13.34
N ALA A 298 -15.75 12.63 -13.23
CA ALA A 298 -16.21 13.20 -11.98
C ALA A 298 -17.44 12.44 -11.45
N LYS A 299 -18.38 12.02 -12.32
CA LYS A 299 -19.59 11.26 -11.92
C LYS A 299 -19.30 10.04 -11.04
N LYS A 300 -18.19 9.35 -11.25
CA LYS A 300 -17.78 8.19 -10.43
C LYS A 300 -17.39 8.56 -9.00
N ASN A 301 -17.10 9.83 -8.75
CA ASN A 301 -16.51 10.29 -7.49
C ASN A 301 -17.39 11.28 -6.72
N ILE A 302 -18.49 11.81 -7.31
CA ILE A 302 -19.31 12.86 -6.69
C ILE A 302 -19.94 12.49 -5.35
N PHE A 303 -20.10 11.20 -5.08
CA PHE A 303 -20.61 10.69 -3.80
C PHE A 303 -19.52 10.43 -2.77
N LYS A 304 -18.22 10.56 -3.14
CA LYS A 304 -17.11 10.39 -2.18
C LYS A 304 -17.03 11.60 -1.26
N ARG A 305 -16.76 11.35 0.00
CA ARG A 305 -16.59 12.37 1.03
C ARG A 305 -15.49 13.37 0.64
N TYR A 306 -15.75 14.66 0.80
CA TYR A 306 -14.86 15.77 0.45
C TYR A 306 -14.49 15.89 -1.03
N TYR A 307 -15.17 15.18 -1.93
CA TYR A 307 -14.92 15.30 -3.36
C TYR A 307 -15.64 16.52 -3.95
N ARG A 308 -14.93 17.28 -4.78
CA ARG A 308 -15.46 18.44 -5.54
C ARG A 308 -15.02 18.32 -6.99
N ALA A 309 -15.96 18.36 -7.90
CA ALA A 309 -15.69 18.35 -9.35
C ALA A 309 -15.17 19.70 -9.85
N THR A 310 -15.47 20.80 -9.13
CA THR A 310 -15.01 22.17 -9.43
C THR A 310 -14.72 22.93 -8.14
N THR A 311 -13.72 23.80 -8.16
CA THR A 311 -13.36 24.70 -7.06
C THR A 311 -13.95 26.09 -7.19
N GLN A 312 -14.64 26.40 -8.32
CA GLN A 312 -15.15 27.74 -8.61
C GLN A 312 -16.32 28.16 -7.69
N GLU A 313 -17.09 27.20 -7.20
CA GLU A 313 -18.23 27.44 -6.31
C GLU A 313 -17.91 26.88 -4.92
N GLY A 314 -18.12 27.63 -3.83
CA GLY A 314 -17.85 27.21 -2.44
C GLY A 314 -18.58 25.92 -2.04
N GLY A 315 -18.19 25.30 -0.91
CA GLY A 315 -18.83 24.11 -0.33
C GLY A 315 -17.88 22.97 0.01
N PHE A 316 -18.28 22.14 0.97
CA PHE A 316 -17.43 21.14 1.62
C PHE A 316 -17.22 19.84 0.86
N GLY A 317 -17.92 19.63 -0.26
CA GLY A 317 -17.91 18.32 -0.96
C GLY A 317 -18.54 17.19 -0.13
N MET A 318 -19.45 17.52 0.78
CA MET A 318 -20.11 16.57 1.69
C MET A 318 -21.56 16.30 1.36
N GLY A 319 -22.28 17.27 0.78
CA GLY A 319 -23.73 17.19 0.58
C GLY A 319 -24.16 15.92 -0.16
N LEU A 320 -23.53 15.59 -1.28
CA LEU A 320 -23.86 14.36 -2.02
C LEU A 320 -23.42 13.08 -1.30
N ASN A 321 -22.36 13.13 -0.50
CA ASN A 321 -21.97 11.99 0.35
C ASN A 321 -23.03 11.75 1.44
N ILE A 322 -23.54 12.81 2.09
CA ILE A 322 -24.66 12.72 3.05
C ILE A 322 -25.87 12.09 2.39
N VAL A 323 -26.27 12.58 1.20
CA VAL A 323 -27.38 12.01 0.44
C VAL A 323 -27.17 10.52 0.18
N HIS A 324 -25.99 10.13 -0.28
CA HIS A 324 -25.66 8.74 -0.58
C HIS A 324 -25.73 7.85 0.67
N THR A 325 -25.18 8.32 1.80
CA THR A 325 -25.21 7.59 3.07
C THR A 325 -26.64 7.37 3.55
N ILE A 326 -27.47 8.43 3.55
CA ILE A 326 -28.89 8.33 3.93
C ILE A 326 -29.63 7.38 2.97
N CYS A 327 -29.42 7.52 1.66
CA CYS A 327 -30.05 6.62 0.69
C CYS A 327 -29.67 5.15 0.93
N GLN A 328 -28.42 4.86 1.24
CA GLN A 328 -27.99 3.50 1.58
C GLN A 328 -28.66 2.95 2.84
N GLU A 329 -28.79 3.77 3.89
CA GLU A 329 -29.42 3.37 5.15
C GLU A 329 -30.90 3.01 4.98
N TYR A 330 -31.62 3.71 4.10
CA TYR A 330 -33.04 3.47 3.85
C TYR A 330 -33.32 2.58 2.63
N GLY A 331 -32.28 2.05 1.97
CA GLY A 331 -32.43 1.25 0.76
C GLY A 331 -32.91 2.02 -0.49
N ILE A 332 -32.80 3.36 -0.46
CA ILE A 332 -33.22 4.25 -1.55
C ILE A 332 -32.18 4.17 -2.69
N LYS A 333 -32.65 3.96 -3.91
CA LYS A 333 -31.78 3.95 -5.08
C LYS A 333 -31.55 5.37 -5.58
N ILE A 334 -30.32 5.86 -5.50
CA ILE A 334 -29.93 7.15 -6.05
C ILE A 334 -29.18 6.98 -7.37
N SER A 335 -29.55 7.77 -8.38
CA SER A 335 -28.88 7.81 -9.68
C SER A 335 -28.62 9.23 -10.15
N VAL A 336 -27.63 9.41 -11.04
CA VAL A 336 -27.27 10.70 -11.63
C VAL A 336 -27.09 10.57 -13.13
N GLN A 337 -27.80 11.41 -13.88
CA GLN A 337 -27.60 11.60 -15.31
C GLN A 337 -27.13 13.03 -15.52
N SER A 338 -26.04 13.23 -16.21
CA SER A 338 -25.48 14.57 -16.43
C SER A 338 -24.64 14.62 -17.69
N GLU A 339 -24.75 15.75 -18.36
CA GLU A 339 -23.93 16.09 -19.53
C GLU A 339 -23.40 17.52 -19.37
N VAL A 340 -22.11 17.69 -19.65
CA VAL A 340 -21.43 18.99 -19.52
C VAL A 340 -22.14 20.05 -20.36
N LYS A 341 -22.42 21.21 -19.76
CA LYS A 341 -23.17 22.35 -20.33
C LYS A 341 -24.66 22.12 -20.59
N LYS A 342 -25.20 20.94 -20.32
CA LYS A 342 -26.66 20.69 -20.46
C LYS A 342 -27.36 20.60 -19.11
N GLY A 343 -26.69 20.26 -18.04
CA GLY A 343 -27.20 20.16 -16.70
C GLY A 343 -27.13 18.77 -16.11
N THR A 344 -27.83 18.60 -14.96
CA THR A 344 -27.78 17.34 -14.18
C THR A 344 -29.19 16.96 -13.75
N ILE A 345 -29.45 15.66 -13.70
CA ILE A 345 -30.67 15.06 -13.14
C ILE A 345 -30.22 14.10 -12.03
N PHE A 346 -30.66 14.38 -10.81
CA PHE A 346 -30.58 13.43 -9.71
C PHE A 346 -31.95 12.77 -9.53
N THR A 347 -31.96 11.46 -9.37
CA THR A 347 -33.16 10.66 -9.16
C THR A 347 -33.00 9.79 -7.93
N CYS A 348 -33.97 9.92 -7.00
CA CYS A 348 -34.10 9.07 -5.80
C CYS A 348 -35.38 8.23 -5.94
N ASP A 349 -35.23 6.90 -5.89
CA ASP A 349 -36.33 5.94 -5.97
C ASP A 349 -36.57 5.38 -4.56
N PHE A 350 -37.72 5.69 -4.00
CA PHE A 350 -38.18 5.30 -2.66
C PHE A 350 -39.07 4.04 -2.67
N SER A 351 -39.09 3.28 -3.79
CA SER A 351 -39.92 2.08 -3.92
C SER A 351 -39.46 0.93 -3.01
#